data_37f4f1a2dcce860107666967bfc1c332
#
_entry.id   37f4f1a2dcce860107666967bfc1c332
#
_cell.length_a   1.000
_cell.length_b   1.000
_cell.length_c   1.000
_cell.angle_alpha   90.00
_cell.angle_beta   90.00
_cell.angle_gamma   90.00
#
_symmetry.space_group_name_H-M   'P 1'
#
loop_
_entity.id
_entity.type
_entity.pdbx_description
1 polymer ?
#
loop_
_entity_poly.entity_id
_entity_poly.type
_entity_poly.pdbx_seq_one_letter_code
_entity_poly.pdbx_strand_id
1 'polypeptide(L)'
;SHILFESCSGGGGRNDLGMMRYFPQVWASDNTDAIARLPIQYGSSYLYPTISMGAHVSAVPNHQMGRMTPLETRGHVAMMGNLGYELDLISLSDEEKVEIADQVNLYKELRPVVQLGNQYRLINPDAESNEAAVQFNYGNQTIVTYVRVLSVVETMETTLKLKDLDEEGRYELQENGVVYSGAELMYAGITMELPQGDYLSRQLHFIRR
;
A
#
# COMPACT_ATOMS: atom_id res chain seq x y z
N SER A 1 21.45 -22.27 0.83
CA SER A 1 21.98 -20.90 0.87
C SER A 1 21.10 -20.06 1.78
N HIS A 2 21.69 -19.18 2.57
CA HIS A 2 20.99 -18.18 3.38
C HIS A 2 20.95 -16.81 2.70
N ILE A 3 21.39 -16.75 1.43
CA ILE A 3 21.32 -15.56 0.59
C ILE A 3 20.01 -15.62 -0.18
N LEU A 4 19.21 -14.56 -0.08
CA LEU A 4 18.01 -14.35 -0.87
C LEU A 4 18.38 -13.51 -2.11
N PHE A 5 17.77 -13.88 -3.24
CA PHE A 5 17.95 -13.18 -4.51
C PHE A 5 16.63 -12.59 -4.96
N GLU A 6 16.68 -11.40 -5.55
CA GLU A 6 15.56 -10.77 -6.21
C GLU A 6 15.72 -10.92 -7.74
N SER A 7 14.62 -11.23 -8.42
CA SER A 7 14.55 -11.24 -9.88
C SER A 7 14.09 -9.87 -10.37
N CYS A 8 14.71 -9.40 -11.46
CA CYS A 8 14.27 -8.20 -12.18
C CYS A 8 14.03 -8.59 -13.64
N SER A 9 14.86 -8.31 -14.56
CA SER A 9 14.69 -8.53 -16.01
C SER A 9 13.77 -7.48 -16.65
N GLY A 10 14.19 -6.21 -16.55
CA GLY A 10 13.47 -5.10 -17.16
C GLY A 10 12.08 -4.87 -16.53
N GLY A 11 12.03 -4.90 -15.19
CA GLY A 11 10.80 -4.61 -14.46
C GLY A 11 9.71 -5.67 -14.65
N GLY A 12 9.97 -6.89 -14.26
CA GLY A 12 8.97 -7.94 -14.24
C GLY A 12 8.88 -8.80 -15.51
N GLY A 13 9.80 -8.64 -16.47
CA GLY A 13 9.81 -9.44 -17.70
C GLY A 13 10.02 -10.94 -17.48
N ARG A 14 10.42 -11.36 -16.29
CA ARG A 14 10.54 -12.76 -15.84
C ARG A 14 9.86 -13.00 -14.50
N ASN A 15 8.68 -12.44 -14.34
CA ASN A 15 7.85 -12.71 -13.18
C ASN A 15 6.96 -13.93 -13.46
N ASP A 16 7.49 -15.11 -13.20
CA ASP A 16 6.80 -16.39 -13.36
C ASP A 16 7.13 -17.35 -12.21
N LEU A 17 6.30 -18.38 -12.03
CA LEU A 17 6.45 -19.37 -10.96
C LEU A 17 7.75 -20.18 -11.06
N GLY A 18 8.31 -20.35 -12.26
CA GLY A 18 9.58 -21.04 -12.46
C GLY A 18 10.73 -20.23 -11.88
N MET A 19 10.72 -18.91 -12.09
CA MET A 19 11.71 -17.99 -11.51
C MET A 19 11.53 -17.84 -10.01
N MET A 20 10.31 -17.76 -9.51
CA MET A 20 10.02 -17.63 -8.07
C MET A 20 10.53 -18.79 -7.23
N ARG A 21 10.79 -19.95 -7.82
CA ARG A 21 11.47 -21.07 -7.13
C ARG A 21 12.88 -20.70 -6.68
N TYR A 22 13.55 -19.81 -7.39
CA TYR A 22 14.94 -19.41 -7.13
C TYR A 22 15.06 -18.00 -6.57
N PHE A 23 14.09 -17.16 -6.90
CA PHE A 23 14.03 -15.74 -6.56
C PHE A 23 12.69 -15.46 -5.87
N PRO A 24 12.64 -15.50 -4.53
CA PRO A 24 11.39 -15.36 -3.77
C PRO A 24 10.78 -13.97 -3.87
N GLN A 25 11.51 -13.00 -4.39
CA GLN A 25 11.05 -11.64 -4.65
C GLN A 25 11.38 -11.22 -6.07
N VAL A 26 10.49 -10.40 -6.65
CA VAL A 26 10.63 -9.83 -7.98
C VAL A 26 10.41 -8.32 -7.94
N TRP A 27 11.21 -7.61 -8.74
CA TRP A 27 10.96 -6.22 -9.09
C TRP A 27 9.90 -6.18 -10.19
N ALA A 28 8.65 -5.84 -9.82
CA ALA A 28 7.50 -6.00 -10.71
C ALA A 28 7.45 -5.00 -11.87
N SER A 29 8.10 -3.83 -11.74
CA SER A 29 8.16 -2.82 -12.80
C SER A 29 9.26 -1.79 -12.51
N ASP A 30 9.95 -1.36 -13.55
CA ASP A 30 10.92 -0.26 -13.47
C ASP A 30 10.24 1.12 -13.36
N ASN A 31 8.93 1.20 -13.53
CA ASN A 31 8.20 2.43 -13.23
C ASN A 31 8.02 2.57 -11.72
N THR A 32 8.80 3.48 -11.13
CA THR A 32 8.87 3.70 -9.68
C THR A 32 7.92 4.78 -9.16
N ASP A 33 7.16 5.43 -10.06
CA ASP A 33 6.17 6.43 -9.66
C ASP A 33 5.04 5.81 -8.84
N ALA A 34 4.78 6.33 -7.63
CA ALA A 34 3.81 5.73 -6.71
C ALA A 34 2.40 5.59 -7.30
N ILE A 35 1.95 6.56 -8.10
CA ILE A 35 0.63 6.50 -8.72
C ILE A 35 0.59 5.47 -9.85
N ALA A 36 1.64 5.40 -10.68
CA ALA A 36 1.75 4.34 -11.68
C ALA A 36 1.89 2.94 -11.05
N ARG A 37 2.45 2.83 -9.86
CA ARG A 37 2.56 1.57 -9.10
C ARG A 37 1.21 1.04 -8.62
N LEU A 38 0.18 1.87 -8.47
CA LEU A 38 -1.15 1.40 -8.04
C LEU A 38 -1.70 0.29 -8.95
N PRO A 39 -1.91 0.50 -10.27
CA PRO A 39 -2.38 -0.56 -11.16
C PRO A 39 -1.35 -1.69 -11.35
N ILE A 40 -0.04 -1.41 -11.28
CA ILE A 40 1.00 -2.43 -11.40
C ILE A 40 0.94 -3.42 -10.23
N GLN A 41 0.93 -2.92 -8.99
CA GLN A 41 0.87 -3.75 -7.79
C GLN A 41 -0.47 -4.48 -7.67
N TYR A 42 -1.56 -3.78 -7.98
CA TYR A 42 -2.90 -4.37 -8.01
C TYR A 42 -2.99 -5.51 -9.02
N GLY A 43 -2.54 -5.29 -10.27
CA GLY A 43 -2.53 -6.30 -11.33
C GLY A 43 -1.64 -7.50 -10.99
N SER A 44 -0.43 -7.26 -10.49
CA SER A 44 0.51 -8.32 -10.07
C SER A 44 -0.09 -9.21 -8.99
N SER A 45 -0.86 -8.65 -8.06
CA SER A 45 -1.49 -9.38 -6.97
C SER A 45 -2.58 -10.37 -7.39
N TYR A 46 -3.05 -10.36 -8.63
CA TYR A 46 -3.94 -11.40 -9.17
C TYR A 46 -3.22 -12.71 -9.43
N LEU A 47 -1.92 -12.65 -9.72
CA LEU A 47 -1.13 -13.81 -10.12
C LEU A 47 -0.21 -14.29 -8.98
N TYR A 48 0.32 -13.37 -8.18
CA TYR A 48 1.37 -13.66 -7.21
C TYR A 48 1.07 -13.03 -5.86
N PRO A 49 1.47 -13.68 -4.76
CA PRO A 49 1.28 -13.14 -3.42
C PRO A 49 2.14 -11.88 -3.19
N THR A 50 1.63 -10.97 -2.39
CA THR A 50 2.28 -9.68 -2.09
C THR A 50 3.70 -9.83 -1.54
N ILE A 51 3.97 -10.88 -0.76
CA ILE A 51 5.30 -11.18 -0.23
C ILE A 51 6.38 -11.35 -1.31
N SER A 52 5.98 -11.63 -2.54
CA SER A 52 6.91 -11.80 -3.66
C SER A 52 7.22 -10.51 -4.42
N MET A 53 6.59 -9.39 -4.06
CA MET A 53 6.67 -8.16 -4.84
C MET A 53 7.46 -7.07 -4.12
N GLY A 54 8.59 -6.64 -4.71
CA GLY A 54 9.32 -5.45 -4.30
C GLY A 54 8.52 -4.17 -4.59
N ALA A 55 8.48 -3.27 -3.61
CA ALA A 55 7.80 -1.98 -3.72
C ALA A 55 8.63 -0.89 -3.04
N HIS A 56 9.03 0.13 -3.81
CA HIS A 56 9.98 1.12 -3.33
C HIS A 56 9.38 2.54 -3.31
N VAL A 57 9.84 3.31 -2.34
CA VAL A 57 9.68 4.77 -2.30
C VAL A 57 10.77 5.37 -3.18
N SER A 58 10.39 6.01 -4.28
CA SER A 58 11.32 6.67 -5.21
C SER A 58 11.46 8.17 -4.92
N ALA A 59 12.49 8.78 -5.53
CA ALA A 59 12.69 10.22 -5.49
C ALA A 59 11.56 11.00 -6.19
N VAL A 60 11.41 12.28 -5.84
CA VAL A 60 10.56 13.24 -6.54
C VAL A 60 11.37 14.48 -6.92
N PRO A 61 11.11 15.11 -8.11
CA PRO A 61 10.17 14.64 -9.14
C PRO A 61 10.54 13.23 -9.62
N ASN A 62 9.53 12.37 -9.83
CA ASN A 62 9.80 11.03 -10.34
C ASN A 62 10.48 11.12 -11.72
N HIS A 63 11.58 10.41 -11.91
CA HIS A 63 12.43 10.54 -13.09
C HIS A 63 11.76 10.07 -14.39
N GLN A 64 10.73 9.22 -14.32
CA GLN A 64 9.99 8.71 -15.48
C GLN A 64 8.74 9.54 -15.77
N MET A 65 7.99 9.89 -14.72
CA MET A 65 6.67 10.53 -14.85
C MET A 65 6.69 12.04 -14.55
N GLY A 66 7.78 12.58 -13.98
CA GLY A 66 7.88 13.98 -13.54
C GLY A 66 6.96 14.36 -12.38
N ARG A 67 6.28 13.38 -11.77
CA ARG A 67 5.26 13.61 -10.75
C ARG A 67 5.87 13.93 -9.40
N MET A 68 5.20 14.84 -8.66
CA MET A 68 5.52 15.24 -7.29
C MET A 68 4.50 14.60 -6.34
N THR A 69 4.75 13.36 -5.93
CA THR A 69 3.86 12.66 -4.99
C THR A 69 4.38 12.85 -3.56
N PRO A 70 3.53 13.19 -2.58
CA PRO A 70 3.94 13.33 -1.18
C PRO A 70 4.66 12.09 -0.65
N LEU A 71 5.62 12.28 0.27
CA LEU A 71 6.40 11.18 0.84
C LEU A 71 5.50 10.17 1.56
N GLU A 72 4.51 10.64 2.30
CA GLU A 72 3.49 9.82 2.94
C GLU A 72 2.80 8.88 1.94
N THR A 73 2.31 9.40 0.81
CA THR A 73 1.63 8.58 -0.21
C THR A 73 2.58 7.60 -0.87
N ARG A 74 3.83 8.01 -1.16
CA ARG A 74 4.86 7.10 -1.67
C ARG A 74 5.12 5.95 -0.69
N GLY A 75 5.17 6.25 0.61
CA GLY A 75 5.31 5.26 1.68
C GLY A 75 4.12 4.30 1.74
N HIS A 76 2.88 4.81 1.79
CA HIS A 76 1.67 4.00 1.85
C HIS A 76 1.55 3.05 0.64
N VAL A 77 1.88 3.51 -0.57
CA VAL A 77 1.87 2.66 -1.76
C VAL A 77 2.95 1.58 -1.70
N ALA A 78 4.16 1.92 -1.26
CA ALA A 78 5.25 0.96 -1.13
C ALA A 78 5.00 -0.05 0.00
N MET A 79 4.31 0.33 1.07
CA MET A 79 3.90 -0.58 2.16
C MET A 79 2.88 -1.64 1.73
N MET A 80 2.24 -1.52 0.55
CA MET A 80 1.41 -2.58 -0.03
C MET A 80 2.22 -3.72 -0.68
N GLY A 81 3.54 -3.74 -0.51
CA GLY A 81 4.47 -4.78 -0.96
C GLY A 81 5.65 -4.90 -0.01
N ASN A 82 6.79 -5.40 -0.50
CA ASN A 82 8.04 -5.43 0.24
C ASN A 82 8.70 -4.05 0.17
N LEU A 83 8.52 -3.26 1.23
CA LEU A 83 8.99 -1.89 1.31
C LEU A 83 10.51 -1.78 1.14
N GLY A 84 10.93 -0.88 0.27
CA GLY A 84 12.30 -0.41 0.12
C GLY A 84 12.33 1.08 -0.23
N TYR A 85 13.52 1.65 -0.25
CA TYR A 85 13.76 3.04 -0.64
C TYR A 85 14.77 3.08 -1.79
N GLU A 86 14.38 3.77 -2.86
CA GLU A 86 15.17 3.96 -4.08
C GLU A 86 15.33 5.47 -4.34
N LEU A 87 16.09 6.12 -3.46
CA LEU A 87 16.32 7.55 -3.49
C LEU A 87 17.63 7.90 -2.76
N ASP A 88 18.15 9.09 -3.02
CA ASP A 88 19.33 9.60 -2.33
C ASP A 88 18.96 10.20 -0.97
N LEU A 89 19.24 9.46 0.10
CA LEU A 89 18.99 9.91 1.48
C LEU A 89 19.79 11.14 1.89
N ILE A 90 20.92 11.44 1.20
CA ILE A 90 21.76 12.60 1.55
C ILE A 90 21.05 13.89 1.14
N SER A 91 20.30 13.87 0.04
CA SER A 91 19.60 15.03 -0.51
C SER A 91 18.30 15.39 0.23
N LEU A 92 17.82 14.53 1.14
CA LEU A 92 16.59 14.76 1.88
C LEU A 92 16.75 15.76 3.02
N SER A 93 15.66 16.46 3.34
CA SER A 93 15.60 17.30 4.56
C SER A 93 15.62 16.43 5.83
N ASP A 94 15.88 17.05 6.97
CA ASP A 94 15.88 16.32 8.23
C ASP A 94 14.46 15.85 8.62
N GLU A 95 13.42 16.62 8.25
CA GLU A 95 12.01 16.25 8.43
C GLU A 95 11.66 15.01 7.59
N GLU A 96 12.08 14.96 6.31
CA GLU A 96 11.86 13.78 5.46
C GLU A 96 12.59 12.53 6.00
N LYS A 97 13.79 12.70 6.56
CA LYS A 97 14.51 11.57 7.18
C LYS A 97 13.78 11.03 8.42
N VAL A 98 13.18 11.92 9.23
CA VAL A 98 12.35 11.51 10.37
C VAL A 98 11.12 10.75 9.87
N GLU A 99 10.41 11.29 8.87
CA GLU A 99 9.24 10.61 8.28
C GLU A 99 9.60 9.22 7.71
N ILE A 100 10.73 9.09 7.03
CA ILE A 100 11.23 7.78 6.56
C ILE A 100 11.49 6.82 7.72
N ALA A 101 12.10 7.30 8.80
CA ALA A 101 12.35 6.47 9.98
C ALA A 101 11.03 5.97 10.60
N ASP A 102 10.01 6.83 10.67
CA ASP A 102 8.68 6.48 11.16
C ASP A 102 7.98 5.48 10.21
N GLN A 103 8.04 5.70 8.90
CA GLN A 103 7.53 4.75 7.89
C GLN A 103 8.21 3.36 8.01
N VAL A 104 9.51 3.31 8.20
CA VAL A 104 10.25 2.05 8.39
C VAL A 104 9.83 1.34 9.68
N ASN A 105 9.65 2.08 10.77
CA ASN A 105 9.21 1.51 12.04
C ASN A 105 7.78 0.97 11.93
N LEU A 106 6.87 1.76 11.37
CA LEU A 106 5.50 1.33 11.10
C LEU A 106 5.47 0.07 10.22
N TYR A 107 6.24 0.05 9.12
CA TYR A 107 6.26 -1.13 8.24
C TYR A 107 6.78 -2.38 8.94
N LYS A 108 7.74 -2.28 9.84
CA LYS A 108 8.20 -3.45 10.61
C LYS A 108 7.08 -4.08 11.43
N GLU A 109 6.14 -3.29 11.93
CA GLU A 109 4.95 -3.76 12.64
C GLU A 109 3.91 -4.34 11.68
N LEU A 110 3.66 -3.66 10.55
CA LEU A 110 2.65 -4.04 9.57
C LEU A 110 3.09 -5.17 8.62
N ARG A 111 4.40 -5.38 8.47
CA ARG A 111 4.97 -6.35 7.52
C ARG A 111 4.37 -7.75 7.59
N PRO A 112 4.15 -8.37 8.76
CA PRO A 112 3.51 -9.67 8.81
C PRO A 112 2.09 -9.68 8.23
N VAL A 113 1.34 -8.60 8.42
CA VAL A 113 -0.02 -8.46 7.88
C VAL A 113 -0.01 -8.36 6.36
N VAL A 114 0.91 -7.56 5.80
CA VAL A 114 1.03 -7.37 4.35
C VAL A 114 1.58 -8.61 3.64
N GLN A 115 2.58 -9.27 4.24
CA GLN A 115 3.27 -10.41 3.61
C GLN A 115 2.52 -11.73 3.75
N LEU A 116 1.85 -11.96 4.88
CA LEU A 116 1.24 -13.25 5.24
C LEU A 116 -0.28 -13.21 5.29
N GLY A 117 -0.87 -12.02 5.24
CA GLY A 117 -2.30 -11.81 5.33
C GLY A 117 -3.06 -12.06 4.02
N ASN A 118 -4.37 -12.19 4.15
CA ASN A 118 -5.28 -12.22 3.02
C ASN A 118 -5.46 -10.82 2.46
N GLN A 119 -5.24 -10.65 1.15
CA GLN A 119 -5.42 -9.38 0.46
C GLN A 119 -6.83 -9.28 -0.15
N TYR A 120 -7.50 -8.17 0.11
CA TYR A 120 -8.80 -7.82 -0.48
C TYR A 120 -8.66 -6.54 -1.30
N ARG A 121 -9.11 -6.59 -2.55
CA ARG A 121 -9.11 -5.47 -3.49
C ARG A 121 -10.44 -4.75 -3.33
N LEU A 122 -10.42 -3.54 -2.73
CA LEU A 122 -11.62 -2.77 -2.43
C LEU A 122 -11.99 -1.83 -3.57
N ILE A 123 -11.02 -1.10 -4.12
CA ILE A 123 -11.18 -0.24 -5.29
C ILE A 123 -10.09 -0.56 -6.30
N ASN A 124 -10.49 -0.81 -7.56
CA ASN A 124 -9.58 -1.09 -8.67
C ASN A 124 -9.00 0.22 -9.21
N PRO A 125 -7.66 0.40 -9.22
CA PRO A 125 -7.00 1.58 -9.78
C PRO A 125 -6.87 1.51 -11.31
N ASP A 126 -7.96 1.29 -12.02
CA ASP A 126 -7.96 1.31 -13.49
C ASP A 126 -7.89 2.74 -14.04
N ALA A 127 -7.83 2.86 -15.39
CA ALA A 127 -7.66 4.16 -16.04
C ALA A 127 -8.83 5.13 -15.84
N GLU A 128 -9.99 4.63 -15.44
CA GLU A 128 -11.20 5.43 -15.20
C GLU A 128 -11.36 5.77 -13.72
N SER A 129 -10.66 5.06 -12.84
CA SER A 129 -10.74 5.26 -11.40
C SER A 129 -9.78 6.36 -10.93
N ASN A 130 -10.31 7.31 -10.16
CA ASN A 130 -9.51 8.33 -9.48
C ASN A 130 -9.03 7.85 -8.09
N GLU A 131 -9.29 6.61 -7.75
CA GLU A 131 -9.08 6.04 -6.42
C GLU A 131 -8.52 4.63 -6.49
N ALA A 132 -7.84 4.23 -5.43
CA ALA A 132 -7.41 2.86 -5.20
C ALA A 132 -7.59 2.50 -3.73
N ALA A 133 -8.00 1.27 -3.44
CA ALA A 133 -8.02 0.78 -2.07
C ALA A 133 -7.73 -0.72 -1.99
N VAL A 134 -6.88 -1.07 -1.03
CA VAL A 134 -6.49 -2.46 -0.73
C VAL A 134 -6.55 -2.69 0.77
N GLN A 135 -7.02 -3.87 1.17
CA GLN A 135 -7.07 -4.31 2.56
C GLN A 135 -6.25 -5.58 2.73
N PHE A 136 -5.61 -5.71 3.88
CA PHE A 136 -4.94 -6.94 4.32
C PHE A 136 -5.45 -7.35 5.70
N ASN A 137 -5.75 -8.65 5.89
CA ASN A 137 -6.14 -9.22 7.18
C ASN A 137 -5.15 -10.32 7.59
N TYR A 138 -4.62 -10.24 8.81
CA TYR A 138 -3.78 -11.27 9.38
C TYR A 138 -3.94 -11.35 10.91
N GLY A 139 -4.33 -12.50 11.41
CA GLY A 139 -4.57 -12.69 12.84
C GLY A 139 -5.69 -11.78 13.35
N ASN A 140 -5.36 -10.88 14.26
CA ASN A 140 -6.28 -9.88 14.80
C ASN A 140 -6.09 -8.49 14.17
N GLN A 141 -5.31 -8.36 13.11
CA GLN A 141 -4.96 -7.08 12.49
C GLN A 141 -5.59 -6.93 11.11
N THR A 142 -6.06 -5.74 10.81
CA THR A 142 -6.56 -5.33 9.49
C THR A 142 -5.92 -4.01 9.10
N ILE A 143 -5.32 -3.96 7.91
CA ILE A 143 -4.74 -2.75 7.34
C ILE A 143 -5.51 -2.39 6.09
N VAL A 144 -5.86 -1.12 5.94
CA VAL A 144 -6.50 -0.58 4.73
C VAL A 144 -5.66 0.57 4.21
N THR A 145 -5.22 0.49 2.97
CA THR A 145 -4.57 1.59 2.27
C THR A 145 -5.51 2.14 1.20
N TYR A 146 -5.79 3.44 1.27
CA TYR A 146 -6.60 4.18 0.31
C TYR A 146 -5.77 5.31 -0.30
N VAL A 147 -5.91 5.50 -1.61
CA VAL A 147 -5.25 6.56 -2.37
C VAL A 147 -6.26 7.26 -3.25
N ARG A 148 -6.29 8.60 -3.20
CA ARG A 148 -6.99 9.46 -4.15
C ARG A 148 -5.95 10.11 -5.08
N VAL A 149 -6.14 9.94 -6.40
CA VAL A 149 -5.17 10.41 -7.40
C VAL A 149 -5.29 11.91 -7.64
N LEU A 150 -6.49 12.39 -7.96
CA LEU A 150 -6.72 13.81 -8.21
C LEU A 150 -7.85 14.35 -7.31
N SER A 151 -7.68 15.58 -6.87
CA SER A 151 -8.74 16.32 -6.21
C SER A 151 -9.73 16.84 -7.26
N VAL A 152 -11.02 16.69 -7.01
CA VAL A 152 -12.09 17.21 -7.88
C VAL A 152 -12.98 18.18 -7.10
N VAL A 153 -13.64 19.10 -7.79
CA VAL A 153 -14.39 20.22 -7.17
C VAL A 153 -15.53 19.74 -6.28
N GLU A 154 -16.17 18.64 -6.64
CA GLU A 154 -17.26 18.01 -5.90
C GLU A 154 -16.84 16.62 -5.43
N THR A 155 -15.85 16.55 -4.55
CA THR A 155 -15.43 15.27 -3.97
C THR A 155 -16.51 14.78 -3.00
N MET A 156 -17.27 13.79 -3.41
CA MET A 156 -18.05 13.00 -2.44
C MET A 156 -17.05 12.16 -1.64
N GLU A 157 -17.22 12.12 -0.32
CA GLU A 157 -16.43 11.26 0.54
C GLU A 157 -16.64 9.79 0.16
N THR A 158 -15.54 9.08 -0.06
CA THR A 158 -15.61 7.65 -0.40
C THR A 158 -15.78 6.82 0.86
N THR A 159 -16.79 5.95 0.87
CA THR A 159 -17.02 4.99 1.96
C THR A 159 -16.52 3.61 1.53
N LEU A 160 -15.55 3.08 2.26
CA LEU A 160 -15.00 1.74 2.05
C LEU A 160 -15.73 0.71 2.91
N LYS A 161 -16.25 -0.33 2.28
CA LYS A 161 -16.77 -1.53 2.96
C LYS A 161 -15.66 -2.57 3.04
N LEU A 162 -15.24 -2.87 4.26
CA LEU A 162 -14.19 -3.83 4.52
C LEU A 162 -14.66 -5.27 4.27
N LYS A 163 -13.74 -6.20 4.22
CA LYS A 163 -14.01 -7.59 3.87
C LYS A 163 -13.48 -8.55 4.95
N ASP A 164 -14.18 -9.68 5.09
CA ASP A 164 -13.72 -10.82 5.88
C ASP A 164 -13.33 -10.45 7.32
N LEU A 165 -14.21 -9.70 7.98
CA LEU A 165 -14.12 -9.42 9.41
C LEU A 165 -15.13 -10.29 10.17
N ASP A 166 -14.85 -10.54 11.45
CA ASP A 166 -15.84 -11.13 12.36
C ASP A 166 -16.92 -10.10 12.68
N GLU A 167 -18.18 -10.36 12.32
CA GLU A 167 -19.30 -9.42 12.48
C GLU A 167 -19.46 -8.94 13.93
N GLU A 168 -19.28 -9.84 14.91
CA GLU A 168 -19.37 -9.55 16.34
C GLU A 168 -18.04 -9.03 16.92
N GLY A 169 -16.97 -9.09 16.14
CA GLY A 169 -15.65 -8.61 16.54
C GLY A 169 -15.62 -7.10 16.77
N ARG A 170 -14.79 -6.66 17.69
CA ARG A 170 -14.57 -5.23 18.00
C ARG A 170 -13.20 -4.82 17.49
N TYR A 171 -13.16 -3.88 16.56
CA TYR A 171 -11.97 -3.42 15.84
C TYR A 171 -11.64 -2.00 16.25
N GLU A 172 -10.51 -1.84 16.93
CA GLU A 172 -10.02 -0.53 17.36
C GLU A 172 -9.12 0.08 16.28
N LEU A 173 -9.49 1.26 15.80
CA LEU A 173 -8.66 2.06 14.90
C LEU A 173 -7.51 2.69 15.70
N GLN A 174 -6.26 2.34 15.35
CA GLN A 174 -5.07 2.73 16.11
C GLN A 174 -4.76 4.23 16.05
N GLU A 175 -5.23 4.92 15.02
CA GLU A 175 -5.05 6.35 14.83
C GLU A 175 -5.72 7.19 15.92
N ASN A 176 -6.90 6.78 16.39
CA ASN A 176 -7.73 7.59 17.28
C ASN A 176 -8.42 6.81 18.44
N GLY A 177 -8.22 5.48 18.49
CA GLY A 177 -8.80 4.61 19.51
C GLY A 177 -10.31 4.34 19.36
N VAL A 178 -10.95 4.78 18.27
CA VAL A 178 -12.37 4.51 18.01
C VAL A 178 -12.56 3.03 17.74
N VAL A 179 -13.61 2.45 18.30
CA VAL A 179 -13.93 1.02 18.18
C VAL A 179 -15.20 0.83 17.36
N TYR A 180 -15.06 0.04 16.29
CA TYR A 180 -16.15 -0.35 15.39
C TYR A 180 -16.49 -1.83 15.58
N SER A 181 -17.70 -2.25 15.26
CA SER A 181 -18.00 -3.68 15.07
C SER A 181 -17.54 -4.12 13.66
N GLY A 182 -17.24 -5.42 13.50
CA GLY A 182 -16.95 -5.94 12.17
C GLY A 182 -18.13 -5.79 11.21
N ALA A 183 -19.36 -5.96 11.70
CA ALA A 183 -20.57 -5.73 10.93
C ALA A 183 -20.67 -4.27 10.44
N GLU A 184 -20.38 -3.29 11.29
CA GLU A 184 -20.35 -1.87 10.91
C GLU A 184 -19.34 -1.61 9.80
N LEU A 185 -18.10 -2.07 9.94
CA LEU A 185 -17.06 -1.91 8.93
C LEU A 185 -17.37 -2.61 7.60
N MET A 186 -18.04 -3.77 7.64
CA MET A 186 -18.37 -4.54 6.43
C MET A 186 -19.63 -4.04 5.71
N TYR A 187 -20.65 -3.59 6.43
CA TYR A 187 -21.95 -3.28 5.84
C TYR A 187 -22.22 -1.79 5.70
N ALA A 188 -21.92 -0.99 6.72
CA ALA A 188 -21.97 0.47 6.62
C ALA A 188 -20.70 1.02 5.96
N GLY A 189 -19.53 0.49 6.36
CA GLY A 189 -18.23 0.93 5.88
C GLY A 189 -17.64 2.05 6.73
N ILE A 190 -16.44 2.51 6.30
CA ILE A 190 -15.74 3.62 6.91
C ILE A 190 -15.44 4.70 5.87
N THR A 191 -15.73 5.96 6.21
CA THR A 191 -15.52 7.10 5.31
C THR A 191 -14.05 7.50 5.26
N MET A 192 -13.53 7.68 4.04
CA MET A 192 -12.17 8.13 3.77
C MET A 192 -12.13 9.65 3.66
N GLU A 193 -11.87 10.30 4.77
CA GLU A 193 -11.66 11.75 4.80
C GLU A 193 -10.22 12.07 4.39
N LEU A 194 -10.06 12.86 3.33
CA LEU A 194 -8.78 13.43 2.90
C LEU A 194 -8.93 14.93 2.67
N PRO A 195 -7.90 15.73 2.99
CA PRO A 195 -7.91 17.16 2.67
C PRO A 195 -7.95 17.38 1.14
N GLN A 196 -8.10 18.62 0.72
CA GLN A 196 -7.97 19.02 -0.68
C GLN A 196 -6.51 18.80 -1.13
N GLY A 197 -6.32 18.29 -2.35
CA GLY A 197 -4.99 18.06 -2.92
C GLY A 197 -4.92 16.78 -3.75
N ASP A 198 -3.93 16.72 -4.63
CA ASP A 198 -3.67 15.58 -5.49
C ASP A 198 -2.72 14.58 -4.83
N TYR A 199 -2.83 13.32 -5.25
CA TYR A 199 -1.94 12.23 -4.83
C TYR A 199 -1.91 12.02 -3.30
N LEU A 200 -3.07 12.08 -2.66
CA LEU A 200 -3.21 11.90 -1.21
C LEU A 200 -3.62 10.47 -0.87
N SER A 201 -3.20 10.04 0.29
CA SER A 201 -3.50 8.70 0.78
C SER A 201 -3.83 8.69 2.26
N ARG A 202 -4.49 7.60 2.70
CA ARG A 202 -4.71 7.29 4.11
C ARG A 202 -4.47 5.81 4.33
N GLN A 203 -3.80 5.48 5.42
CA GLN A 203 -3.64 4.11 5.86
C GLN A 203 -4.31 3.93 7.22
N LEU A 204 -5.23 2.99 7.31
CA LEU A 204 -5.94 2.64 8.55
C LEU A 204 -5.42 1.33 9.07
N HIS A 205 -5.12 1.27 10.37
CA HIS A 205 -4.72 0.06 11.05
C HIS A 205 -5.71 -0.25 12.16
N PHE A 206 -6.39 -1.38 12.05
CA PHE A 206 -7.34 -1.88 13.06
C PHE A 206 -6.75 -3.08 13.78
N ILE A 207 -6.97 -3.12 15.10
CA ILE A 207 -6.68 -4.28 15.95
C ILE A 207 -7.98 -4.79 16.54
N ARG A 208 -8.30 -6.06 16.28
CA ARG A 208 -9.41 -6.76 16.90
C ARG A 208 -9.07 -7.04 18.37
N ARG A 209 -9.93 -6.58 19.28
CA ARG A 209 -9.86 -6.79 20.73
C ARG A 209 -10.54 -8.07 21.16
#